data_a0b58ae7f262321c81ccfd367a2f330d
#
_entry.id   a0b58ae7f262321c81ccfd367a2f330d
#
_cell.length_a   1.000
_cell.length_b   1.000
_cell.length_c   1.000
_cell.angle_alpha   90.00
_cell.angle_beta   90.00
_cell.angle_gamma   90.00
#
_symmetry.space_group_name_H-M   'P 1'
#
loop_
_entity.id
_entity.type
_entity.pdbx_description
1 polymer ?
#
loop_
_entity_poly.entity_id
_entity_poly.type
_entity_poly.pdbx_seq_one_letter_code
_entity_poly.pdbx_strand_id
1 'polypeptide(L)'
;MEIVNTNINYTYEIMINDINKLKKRYEFIENGSIGYSVLGKNMPYIKIGRGVKEVLYTAAFHANEWITSVLLMKFVENFCIAYETNSDIYGYNARQIFDMTSIYLVPMVNPDGVNLVTGAVKENSDVYLNFKSLANNYPQIPFPSGWKANFNGVDLNLQFPARWERAKEIKFEQGYTKPGPRDFVGTGPLTEPEAIAVYDFTIKHTFRLMLAYHTQGEVIYSRFANYMPLGAEFIGNEFARVSGYSLETTPPESANAGFKDWFISEYNRPGYTIEAGWGENPLPISQFDQIYTDNIGILVLGAVI
;
A
#
# COMPACT_ATOMS: atom_id res chain seq x y z
N MET A 1 -13.09 23.22 -3.20
CA MET A 1 -11.68 23.33 -3.68
C MET A 1 -11.03 21.96 -3.42
N GLU A 2 -10.43 21.39 -4.42
CA GLU A 2 -9.75 20.10 -4.36
C GLU A 2 -8.48 20.19 -3.49
N ILE A 3 -8.26 19.21 -2.61
CA ILE A 3 -7.14 19.18 -1.69
C ILE A 3 -6.02 18.28 -2.23
N VAL A 4 -6.40 17.08 -2.70
CA VAL A 4 -5.45 16.09 -3.21
C VAL A 4 -5.19 16.34 -4.69
N ASN A 5 -3.99 16.83 -5.01
CA ASN A 5 -3.58 17.07 -6.39
C ASN A 5 -3.09 15.76 -7.03
N THR A 6 -3.75 15.34 -8.09
CA THR A 6 -3.50 14.08 -8.80
C THR A 6 -2.57 14.21 -10.00
N ASN A 7 -1.94 15.38 -10.20
CA ASN A 7 -1.10 15.69 -11.37
C ASN A 7 0.35 16.05 -11.00
N ILE A 8 0.82 15.62 -9.85
CA ILE A 8 2.18 15.91 -9.35
C ILE A 8 2.86 14.65 -8.80
N ASN A 9 4.19 14.66 -8.73
CA ASN A 9 4.93 13.67 -7.96
C ASN A 9 4.55 13.79 -6.48
N TYR A 10 3.94 12.75 -5.94
CA TYR A 10 3.31 12.79 -4.62
C TYR A 10 4.30 12.38 -3.54
N THR A 11 4.96 13.37 -2.94
CA THR A 11 5.96 13.18 -1.88
C THR A 11 5.30 12.95 -0.52
N TYR A 12 6.09 12.48 0.44
CA TYR A 12 5.65 12.36 1.84
C TYR A 12 5.14 13.69 2.40
N GLU A 13 5.85 14.80 2.14
CA GLU A 13 5.49 16.12 2.66
C GLU A 13 4.16 16.62 2.10
N ILE A 14 3.88 16.32 0.82
CA ILE A 14 2.59 16.61 0.18
C ILE A 14 1.48 15.81 0.86
N MET A 15 1.69 14.51 1.06
CA MET A 15 0.73 13.63 1.74
C MET A 15 0.38 14.16 3.14
N ILE A 16 1.39 14.50 3.95
CA ILE A 16 1.17 15.04 5.31
C ILE A 16 0.39 16.35 5.27
N ASN A 17 0.73 17.25 4.34
CA ASN A 17 0.00 18.51 4.18
C ASN A 17 -1.47 18.27 3.78
N ASP A 18 -1.73 17.32 2.91
CA ASP A 18 -3.09 17.00 2.46
C ASP A 18 -3.89 16.31 3.57
N ILE A 19 -3.30 15.41 4.37
CA ILE A 19 -3.94 14.86 5.57
C ILE A 19 -4.34 15.98 6.53
N ASN A 20 -3.46 16.93 6.78
CA ASN A 20 -3.75 18.07 7.67
C ASN A 20 -4.89 18.96 7.15
N LYS A 21 -4.93 19.21 5.83
CA LYS A 21 -6.01 19.97 5.20
C LYS A 21 -7.34 19.22 5.24
N LEU A 22 -7.33 17.92 4.95
CA LEU A 22 -8.52 17.07 5.01
C LEU A 22 -9.09 17.04 6.42
N LYS A 23 -8.23 16.82 7.45
CA LYS A 23 -8.65 16.83 8.84
C LYS A 23 -9.21 18.18 9.29
N LYS A 24 -8.61 19.29 8.84
CA LYS A 24 -9.10 20.63 9.15
C LYS A 24 -10.48 20.91 8.53
N ARG A 25 -10.74 20.34 7.36
CA ARG A 25 -12.01 20.53 6.64
C ARG A 25 -13.11 19.59 7.11
N TYR A 26 -12.74 18.34 7.43
CA TYR A 26 -13.67 17.26 7.74
C TYR A 26 -13.38 16.73 9.15
N GLU A 27 -14.06 17.30 10.16
CA GLU A 27 -13.82 16.99 11.58
C GLU A 27 -14.15 15.54 11.95
N PHE A 28 -14.94 14.84 11.11
CA PHE A 28 -15.36 13.47 11.34
C PHE A 28 -14.31 12.41 10.97
N ILE A 29 -13.22 12.78 10.30
CA ILE A 29 -12.12 11.84 10.07
C ILE A 29 -11.15 11.85 11.25
N GLU A 30 -10.64 10.68 11.58
CA GLU A 30 -9.60 10.50 12.58
C GLU A 30 -8.28 10.20 11.89
N ASN A 31 -7.18 10.58 12.51
CA ASN A 31 -5.83 10.18 12.08
C ASN A 31 -4.93 9.95 13.29
N GLY A 32 -3.92 9.15 13.10
CA GLY A 32 -2.89 8.88 14.10
C GLY A 32 -1.62 8.37 13.43
N SER A 33 -0.71 7.81 14.22
CA SER A 33 0.53 7.21 13.77
C SER A 33 0.50 5.71 13.98
N ILE A 34 0.99 4.94 13.01
CA ILE A 34 1.27 3.52 13.20
C ILE A 34 2.72 3.28 13.65
N GLY A 35 3.64 4.22 13.43
CA GLY A 35 5.05 4.14 13.74
C GLY A 35 5.89 5.16 12.96
N TYR A 36 7.16 4.85 12.82
CA TYR A 36 8.13 5.71 12.13
C TYR A 36 8.98 4.89 11.16
N SER A 37 9.40 5.53 10.05
CA SER A 37 10.35 4.97 9.11
C SER A 37 11.78 4.96 9.67
N VAL A 38 12.72 4.35 8.93
CA VAL A 38 14.15 4.35 9.29
C VAL A 38 14.69 5.75 9.50
N LEU A 39 14.30 6.73 8.68
CA LEU A 39 14.71 8.13 8.82
C LEU A 39 13.84 8.95 9.79
N GLY A 40 12.99 8.28 10.57
CA GLY A 40 12.15 8.92 11.59
C GLY A 40 10.95 9.69 11.06
N LYS A 41 10.53 9.46 9.80
CA LYS A 41 9.29 10.01 9.29
C LYS A 41 8.08 9.29 9.90
N ASN A 42 7.11 10.05 10.38
CA ASN A 42 5.87 9.50 10.90
C ASN A 42 5.10 8.76 9.79
N MET A 43 4.56 7.59 10.10
CA MET A 43 3.71 6.81 9.22
C MET A 43 2.25 6.97 9.67
N PRO A 44 1.49 7.89 9.04
CA PRO A 44 0.13 8.17 9.47
C PRO A 44 -0.84 7.10 9.00
N TYR A 45 -1.89 6.90 9.80
CA TYR A 45 -3.14 6.34 9.30
C TYR A 45 -4.24 7.39 9.29
N ILE A 46 -5.23 7.19 8.41
CA ILE A 46 -6.50 7.91 8.40
C ILE A 46 -7.59 6.89 8.70
N LYS A 47 -8.55 7.27 9.55
CA LYS A 47 -9.75 6.45 9.81
C LYS A 47 -10.98 7.20 9.35
N ILE A 48 -11.79 6.54 8.55
CA ILE A 48 -13.11 7.01 8.11
C ILE A 48 -14.15 6.02 8.61
N GLY A 49 -15.17 6.54 9.30
CA GLY A 49 -16.26 5.70 9.80
C GLY A 49 -16.17 5.38 11.29
N ARG A 50 -17.29 4.90 11.82
CA ARG A 50 -17.48 4.54 13.23
C ARG A 50 -18.10 3.17 13.42
N GLY A 51 -18.25 2.43 12.35
CA GLY A 51 -18.83 1.09 12.39
C GLY A 51 -17.93 0.09 13.07
N VAL A 52 -18.53 -1.01 13.55
CA VAL A 52 -17.80 -2.09 14.22
C VAL A 52 -17.02 -3.00 13.28
N LYS A 53 -17.33 -2.96 11.99
CA LYS A 53 -16.56 -3.67 10.98
C LYS A 53 -15.30 -2.86 10.67
N GLU A 54 -14.12 -3.47 10.79
CA GLU A 54 -12.85 -2.82 10.47
C GLU A 54 -12.27 -3.39 9.18
N VAL A 55 -11.78 -2.50 8.30
CA VAL A 55 -11.01 -2.86 7.11
C VAL A 55 -9.74 -2.03 7.03
N LEU A 56 -8.67 -2.61 6.46
CA LEU A 56 -7.37 -1.96 6.32
C LEU A 56 -6.96 -1.84 4.86
N TYR A 57 -6.66 -0.63 4.42
CA TYR A 57 -6.10 -0.33 3.10
C TYR A 57 -4.71 0.26 3.25
N THR A 58 -3.74 -0.32 2.58
CA THR A 58 -2.35 0.12 2.60
C THR A 58 -1.85 0.41 1.20
N ALA A 59 -0.89 1.33 1.07
CA ALA A 59 -0.28 1.67 -0.21
C ALA A 59 1.21 1.98 -0.08
N ALA A 60 1.92 1.97 -1.19
CA ALA A 60 3.33 2.31 -1.30
C ALA A 60 4.23 1.58 -0.30
N PHE A 61 4.11 0.24 -0.20
CA PHE A 61 5.15 -0.62 0.37
C PHE A 61 6.44 -0.49 -0.44
N HIS A 62 6.29 -0.43 -1.76
CA HIS A 62 7.39 -0.17 -2.67
C HIS A 62 7.44 1.31 -3.04
N ALA A 63 8.64 1.85 -3.02
CA ALA A 63 8.87 3.29 -3.20
C ALA A 63 8.45 3.81 -4.58
N ASN A 64 8.71 3.05 -5.64
CA ASN A 64 8.38 3.44 -7.02
C ASN A 64 6.91 3.17 -7.40
N GLU A 65 6.11 2.72 -6.44
CA GLU A 65 4.66 2.51 -6.58
C GLU A 65 3.85 3.64 -5.89
N TRP A 66 4.45 4.83 -5.76
CA TRP A 66 3.92 5.98 -5.03
C TRP A 66 2.56 6.50 -5.53
N ILE A 67 2.18 6.20 -6.78
CA ILE A 67 0.87 6.54 -7.33
C ILE A 67 -0.29 5.92 -6.51
N THR A 68 -0.04 4.79 -5.85
CA THR A 68 -1.00 4.13 -4.96
C THR A 68 -1.29 4.95 -3.69
N SER A 69 -0.35 5.78 -3.24
CA SER A 69 -0.61 6.76 -2.16
C SER A 69 -1.62 7.82 -2.59
N VAL A 70 -1.48 8.32 -3.83
CA VAL A 70 -2.43 9.28 -4.41
C VAL A 70 -3.82 8.67 -4.50
N LEU A 71 -3.89 7.39 -4.92
CA LEU A 71 -5.15 6.64 -5.02
C LEU A 71 -5.90 6.63 -3.68
N LEU A 72 -5.24 6.22 -2.60
CA LEU A 72 -5.87 6.18 -1.28
C LEU A 72 -6.24 7.58 -0.76
N MET A 73 -5.37 8.57 -0.95
CA MET A 73 -5.65 9.94 -0.52
C MET A 73 -6.81 10.58 -1.28
N LYS A 74 -6.92 10.32 -2.59
CA LYS A 74 -8.06 10.79 -3.40
C LYS A 74 -9.36 10.11 -3.02
N PHE A 75 -9.30 8.81 -2.69
CA PHE A 75 -10.46 8.10 -2.14
C PHE A 75 -10.93 8.74 -0.84
N VAL A 76 -10.02 9.07 0.09
CA VAL A 76 -10.36 9.78 1.35
C VAL A 76 -11.09 11.09 1.05
N GLU A 77 -10.55 11.92 0.14
CA GLU A 77 -11.17 13.20 -0.22
C GLU A 77 -12.58 13.00 -0.80
N ASN A 78 -12.72 12.11 -1.77
CA ASN A 78 -14.02 11.89 -2.43
C ASN A 78 -15.05 11.26 -1.48
N PHE A 79 -14.63 10.36 -0.58
CA PHE A 79 -15.50 9.84 0.45
C PHE A 79 -15.99 10.95 1.40
N CYS A 80 -15.09 11.83 1.83
CA CYS A 80 -15.45 12.95 2.71
C CYS A 80 -16.44 13.91 2.04
N ILE A 81 -16.27 14.20 0.76
CA ILE A 81 -17.21 15.01 -0.02
C ILE A 81 -18.59 14.32 -0.08
N ALA A 82 -18.62 13.04 -0.41
CA ALA A 82 -19.87 12.27 -0.49
C ALA A 82 -20.57 12.18 0.86
N TYR A 83 -19.84 11.99 1.96
CA TYR A 83 -20.39 12.00 3.31
C TYR A 83 -20.99 13.36 3.68
N GLU A 84 -20.28 14.47 3.44
CA GLU A 84 -20.74 15.82 3.73
C GLU A 84 -22.02 16.15 2.98
N THR A 85 -22.09 15.82 1.69
CA THR A 85 -23.23 16.08 0.80
C THR A 85 -24.36 15.04 0.90
N ASN A 86 -24.16 13.98 1.73
CA ASN A 86 -25.08 12.85 1.83
C ASN A 86 -25.36 12.20 0.47
N SER A 87 -24.33 12.08 -0.36
CA SER A 87 -24.40 11.48 -1.68
C SER A 87 -23.82 10.07 -1.70
N ASP A 88 -23.98 9.40 -2.82
CA ASP A 88 -23.43 8.09 -3.05
C ASP A 88 -21.97 8.19 -3.53
N ILE A 89 -21.17 7.21 -3.14
CA ILE A 89 -19.86 6.93 -3.72
C ILE A 89 -19.92 5.52 -4.31
N TYR A 90 -19.67 5.40 -5.61
CA TYR A 90 -19.81 4.14 -6.35
C TYR A 90 -21.14 3.40 -6.10
N GLY A 91 -22.27 4.14 -6.07
CA GLY A 91 -23.62 3.58 -5.88
C GLY A 91 -23.99 3.19 -4.46
N TYR A 92 -23.15 3.51 -3.46
CA TYR A 92 -23.41 3.26 -2.04
C TYR A 92 -23.42 4.57 -1.26
N ASN A 93 -24.41 4.79 -0.40
CA ASN A 93 -24.49 6.01 0.38
C ASN A 93 -23.33 6.12 1.38
N ALA A 94 -22.56 7.21 1.29
CA ALA A 94 -21.34 7.39 2.09
C ALA A 94 -21.61 7.43 3.59
N ARG A 95 -22.75 7.96 4.05
CA ARG A 95 -23.12 7.97 5.48
C ARG A 95 -23.46 6.57 6.00
N GLN A 96 -24.09 5.75 5.18
CA GLN A 96 -24.37 4.35 5.56
C GLN A 96 -23.05 3.56 5.68
N ILE A 97 -22.11 3.73 4.74
CA ILE A 97 -20.78 3.11 4.86
C ILE A 97 -20.10 3.58 6.14
N PHE A 98 -20.12 4.89 6.42
CA PHE A 98 -19.49 5.49 7.61
C PHE A 98 -20.06 4.92 8.92
N ASP A 99 -21.38 4.66 8.98
CA ASP A 99 -22.02 4.12 10.17
C ASP A 99 -21.77 2.62 10.35
N MET A 100 -21.55 1.86 9.27
CA MET A 100 -21.38 0.41 9.31
C MET A 100 -19.93 -0.04 9.44
N THR A 101 -18.97 0.72 8.87
CA THR A 101 -17.60 0.29 8.72
C THR A 101 -16.62 1.37 9.18
N SER A 102 -15.55 0.97 9.84
CA SER A 102 -14.36 1.78 10.10
C SER A 102 -13.29 1.41 9.08
N ILE A 103 -13.00 2.32 8.14
CA ILE A 103 -12.00 2.14 7.10
C ILE A 103 -10.70 2.79 7.59
N TYR A 104 -9.68 1.98 7.81
CA TYR A 104 -8.33 2.44 8.14
C TYR A 104 -7.48 2.46 6.89
N LEU A 105 -6.84 3.58 6.61
CA LEU A 105 -5.97 3.76 5.45
C LEU A 105 -4.57 4.15 5.90
N VAL A 106 -3.56 3.41 5.47
CA VAL A 106 -2.13 3.74 5.61
C VAL A 106 -1.61 4.10 4.22
N PRO A 107 -1.66 5.39 3.83
CA PRO A 107 -1.48 5.77 2.44
C PRO A 107 -0.03 5.67 1.95
N MET A 108 0.96 5.59 2.84
CA MET A 108 2.37 5.50 2.45
C MET A 108 3.17 4.72 3.51
N VAL A 109 3.45 3.43 3.21
CA VAL A 109 4.20 2.56 4.12
C VAL A 109 5.71 2.85 4.05
N ASN A 110 6.23 3.27 2.90
CA ASN A 110 7.66 3.51 2.64
C ASN A 110 7.96 5.00 2.33
N PRO A 111 7.84 5.91 3.32
CA PRO A 111 7.96 7.34 3.05
C PRO A 111 9.39 7.76 2.65
N ASP A 112 10.42 7.06 3.11
CA ASP A 112 11.82 7.38 2.78
C ASP A 112 12.14 7.02 1.34
N GLY A 113 11.75 5.84 0.91
CA GLY A 113 11.93 5.39 -0.47
C GLY A 113 11.08 6.21 -1.45
N VAL A 114 9.82 6.51 -1.11
CA VAL A 114 8.95 7.36 -1.94
C VAL A 114 9.59 8.74 -2.17
N ASN A 115 10.14 9.36 -1.13
CA ASN A 115 10.84 10.65 -1.28
C ASN A 115 12.07 10.56 -2.18
N LEU A 116 12.78 9.42 -2.19
CA LEU A 116 13.87 9.21 -3.15
C LEU A 116 13.36 9.21 -4.59
N VAL A 117 12.37 8.35 -4.87
CA VAL A 117 11.87 8.14 -6.24
C VAL A 117 11.15 9.36 -6.80
N THR A 118 10.43 10.10 -5.95
CA THR A 118 9.70 11.33 -6.35
C THR A 118 10.59 12.57 -6.46
N GLY A 119 11.89 12.45 -6.11
CA GLY A 119 12.86 13.55 -6.21
C GLY A 119 12.85 14.51 -5.01
N ALA A 120 12.17 14.17 -3.92
CA ALA A 120 12.17 14.99 -2.70
C ALA A 120 13.47 14.87 -1.89
N VAL A 121 14.23 13.77 -2.06
CA VAL A 121 15.57 13.64 -1.49
C VAL A 121 16.54 14.45 -2.33
N LYS A 122 17.20 15.44 -1.70
CA LYS A 122 18.15 16.29 -2.38
C LYS A 122 19.36 15.47 -2.87
N GLU A 123 19.68 15.57 -4.16
CA GLU A 123 20.88 14.97 -4.74
C GLU A 123 22.14 15.37 -3.98
N ASN A 124 23.07 14.43 -3.85
CA ASN A 124 24.33 14.60 -3.12
C ASN A 124 24.19 14.88 -1.61
N SER A 125 22.99 14.77 -1.02
CA SER A 125 22.85 14.69 0.43
C SER A 125 23.35 13.32 0.95
N ASP A 126 23.69 13.23 2.24
CA ASP A 126 24.11 11.97 2.85
C ASP A 126 23.06 10.87 2.69
N VAL A 127 21.77 11.23 2.78
CA VAL A 127 20.63 10.32 2.52
C VAL A 127 20.67 9.80 1.08
N TYR A 128 20.82 10.68 0.09
CA TYR A 128 20.89 10.29 -1.32
C TYR A 128 22.11 9.41 -1.60
N LEU A 129 23.26 9.77 -1.03
CA LEU A 129 24.52 9.03 -1.21
C LEU A 129 24.45 7.62 -0.59
N ASN A 130 23.74 7.46 0.54
CA ASN A 130 23.48 6.14 1.11
C ASN A 130 22.66 5.26 0.15
N PHE A 131 21.53 5.77 -0.35
CA PHE A 131 20.73 5.04 -1.35
C PHE A 131 21.55 4.65 -2.57
N LYS A 132 22.34 5.60 -3.10
CA LYS A 132 23.21 5.37 -4.28
C LYS A 132 24.28 4.32 -4.00
N SER A 133 24.85 4.31 -2.80
CA SER A 133 25.81 3.29 -2.37
C SER A 133 25.20 1.90 -2.38
N LEU A 134 24.00 1.73 -1.86
CA LEU A 134 23.28 0.46 -1.88
C LEU A 134 22.87 0.05 -3.30
N ALA A 135 22.49 1.01 -4.16
CA ALA A 135 22.14 0.75 -5.55
C ALA A 135 23.34 0.17 -6.35
N ASN A 136 24.56 0.49 -5.98
CA ASN A 136 25.77 -0.06 -6.62
C ASN A 136 25.91 -1.59 -6.43
N ASN A 137 25.20 -2.20 -5.49
CA ASN A 137 25.14 -3.66 -5.36
C ASN A 137 24.41 -4.32 -6.54
N TYR A 138 23.57 -3.56 -7.27
CA TYR A 138 22.73 -4.03 -8.38
C TYR A 138 22.70 -2.97 -9.51
N PRO A 139 23.82 -2.74 -10.20
CA PRO A 139 23.96 -1.63 -11.15
C PRO A 139 23.07 -1.76 -12.39
N GLN A 140 22.49 -2.94 -12.63
CA GLN A 140 21.51 -3.18 -13.70
C GLN A 140 20.11 -2.60 -13.39
N ILE A 141 19.82 -2.23 -12.13
CA ILE A 141 18.55 -1.65 -11.73
C ILE A 141 18.64 -0.13 -11.86
N PRO A 142 17.74 0.52 -12.62
CA PRO A 142 17.76 1.97 -12.78
C PRO A 142 17.65 2.71 -11.43
N PHE A 143 18.49 3.72 -11.23
CA PHE A 143 18.47 4.54 -10.01
C PHE A 143 18.14 6.00 -10.34
N PRO A 144 17.19 6.65 -9.60
CA PRO A 144 16.40 6.13 -8.48
C PRO A 144 15.10 5.40 -8.89
N SER A 145 14.70 5.39 -10.17
CA SER A 145 13.37 4.94 -10.63
C SER A 145 13.08 3.47 -10.31
N GLY A 146 14.08 2.60 -10.31
CA GLY A 146 13.92 1.19 -9.98
C GLY A 146 13.90 0.87 -8.47
N TRP A 147 13.94 1.89 -7.60
CA TRP A 147 14.01 1.69 -6.16
C TRP A 147 12.64 1.32 -5.56
N LYS A 148 12.53 0.10 -5.02
CA LYS A 148 11.36 -0.43 -4.30
C LYS A 148 11.55 -0.45 -2.79
N ALA A 149 12.76 -0.72 -2.33
CA ALA A 149 13.11 -0.97 -0.94
C ALA A 149 12.94 0.26 -0.01
N ASN A 150 13.07 0.04 1.30
CA ASN A 150 13.17 1.14 2.26
C ASN A 150 14.60 1.75 2.27
N PHE A 151 14.90 2.62 3.23
CA PHE A 151 16.21 3.30 3.35
C PHE A 151 17.37 2.32 3.60
N ASN A 152 17.11 1.19 4.26
CA ASN A 152 18.11 0.15 4.52
C ASN A 152 18.34 -0.78 3.31
N GLY A 153 17.63 -0.58 2.19
CA GLY A 153 17.71 -1.45 1.02
C GLY A 153 17.03 -2.81 1.23
N VAL A 154 16.02 -2.87 2.07
CA VAL A 154 15.20 -4.06 2.35
C VAL A 154 13.82 -3.90 1.71
N ASP A 155 13.36 -4.93 1.04
CA ASP A 155 12.01 -4.98 0.46
C ASP A 155 10.97 -5.21 1.56
N LEU A 156 10.16 -4.19 1.84
CA LEU A 156 9.20 -4.23 2.95
C LEU A 156 8.10 -5.26 2.77
N ASN A 157 7.76 -5.61 1.52
CA ASN A 157 6.77 -6.66 1.25
C ASN A 157 7.37 -8.07 1.26
N LEU A 158 8.60 -8.23 1.74
CA LEU A 158 9.28 -9.49 2.03
C LEU A 158 9.67 -9.61 3.51
N GLN A 159 9.02 -8.85 4.40
CA GLN A 159 9.37 -8.76 5.82
C GLN A 159 8.39 -9.46 6.76
N PHE A 160 7.30 -10.04 6.24
CA PHE A 160 6.28 -10.64 7.08
C PHE A 160 6.53 -12.14 7.36
N PRO A 161 6.13 -12.67 8.54
CA PRO A 161 6.39 -14.06 8.93
C PRO A 161 5.43 -15.07 8.26
N ALA A 162 5.42 -15.05 6.92
CA ALA A 162 4.64 -15.95 6.07
C ALA A 162 5.58 -16.75 5.16
N ARG A 163 6.17 -17.83 5.69
CA ARG A 163 7.20 -18.64 5.00
C ARG A 163 8.42 -17.79 4.58
N TRP A 164 8.91 -16.92 5.44
CA TRP A 164 10.00 -15.99 5.15
C TRP A 164 11.28 -16.70 4.69
N GLU A 165 11.63 -17.85 5.30
CA GLU A 165 12.81 -18.64 4.87
C GLU A 165 12.68 -19.08 3.40
N ARG A 166 11.47 -19.43 2.95
CA ARG A 166 11.24 -19.78 1.55
C ARG A 166 11.38 -18.56 0.62
N ALA A 167 10.90 -17.40 1.02
CA ALA A 167 11.14 -16.17 0.28
C ALA A 167 12.64 -15.88 0.15
N LYS A 168 13.40 -16.05 1.25
CA LYS A 168 14.85 -15.86 1.27
C LYS A 168 15.55 -16.80 0.30
N GLU A 169 15.23 -18.09 0.33
CA GLU A 169 15.81 -19.08 -0.63
C GLU A 169 15.59 -18.61 -2.07
N ILE A 170 14.35 -18.31 -2.44
CA ILE A 170 13.98 -17.88 -3.80
C ILE A 170 14.76 -16.61 -4.19
N LYS A 171 14.77 -15.58 -3.35
CA LYS A 171 15.41 -14.31 -3.65
C LYS A 171 16.93 -14.43 -3.73
N PHE A 172 17.53 -15.28 -2.90
CA PHE A 172 18.97 -15.55 -2.93
C PHE A 172 19.38 -16.33 -4.19
N GLU A 173 18.57 -17.30 -4.64
CA GLU A 173 18.75 -17.99 -5.92
C GLU A 173 18.67 -17.02 -7.11
N GLN A 174 17.83 -15.98 -7.01
CA GLN A 174 17.73 -14.89 -8.00
C GLN A 174 18.88 -13.88 -7.91
N GLY A 175 19.78 -14.00 -6.92
CA GLY A 175 20.95 -13.14 -6.75
C GLY A 175 20.72 -11.94 -5.80
N TYR A 176 19.56 -11.77 -5.19
CA TYR A 176 19.28 -10.68 -4.25
C TYR A 176 19.74 -11.02 -2.82
N THR A 177 21.07 -11.06 -2.64
CA THR A 177 21.69 -11.52 -1.39
C THR A 177 22.18 -10.41 -0.47
N LYS A 178 22.08 -9.14 -0.90
CA LYS A 178 22.57 -7.95 -0.20
C LYS A 178 21.50 -6.85 -0.22
N PRO A 179 21.57 -5.88 0.72
CA PRO A 179 20.76 -4.68 0.65
C PRO A 179 20.88 -3.98 -0.71
N GLY A 180 19.74 -3.52 -1.25
CA GLY A 180 19.72 -2.91 -2.57
C GLY A 180 18.36 -2.33 -2.94
N PRO A 181 18.17 -2.00 -4.23
CA PRO A 181 16.96 -1.34 -4.69
C PRO A 181 15.68 -2.15 -4.51
N ARG A 182 15.74 -3.49 -4.50
CA ARG A 182 14.57 -4.36 -4.44
C ARG A 182 14.94 -5.80 -4.09
N ASP A 183 13.94 -6.58 -3.70
CA ASP A 183 13.99 -8.04 -3.56
C ASP A 183 14.92 -8.57 -2.45
N PHE A 184 15.62 -7.72 -1.70
CA PHE A 184 16.37 -8.17 -0.54
C PHE A 184 15.44 -8.34 0.65
N VAL A 185 15.40 -9.55 1.19
CA VAL A 185 14.46 -9.93 2.26
C VAL A 185 14.84 -9.44 3.66
N GLY A 186 16.04 -8.83 3.81
CA GLY A 186 16.60 -8.49 5.12
C GLY A 186 17.32 -9.64 5.81
N THR A 187 17.60 -9.48 7.10
CA THR A 187 18.30 -10.49 7.93
C THR A 187 17.35 -11.43 8.66
N GLY A 188 16.09 -11.08 8.76
CA GLY A 188 15.01 -11.83 9.38
C GLY A 188 13.65 -11.20 9.03
N PRO A 189 12.53 -11.87 9.38
CA PRO A 189 11.23 -11.24 9.26
C PRO A 189 11.10 -10.14 10.33
N LEU A 190 10.35 -9.09 10.01
CA LEU A 190 10.07 -7.97 10.92
C LEU A 190 11.34 -7.33 11.53
N THR A 191 12.34 -7.06 10.69
CA THR A 191 13.56 -6.33 11.10
C THR A 191 13.47 -4.84 10.76
N GLU A 192 12.59 -4.46 9.82
CA GLU A 192 12.46 -3.09 9.36
C GLU A 192 11.33 -2.36 10.12
N PRO A 193 11.58 -1.13 10.60
CA PRO A 193 10.61 -0.41 11.44
C PRO A 193 9.27 -0.17 10.74
N GLU A 194 9.26 0.03 9.42
CA GLU A 194 8.04 0.21 8.64
C GLU A 194 7.18 -1.05 8.62
N ALA A 195 7.81 -2.21 8.43
CA ALA A 195 7.11 -3.50 8.44
C ALA A 195 6.58 -3.85 9.83
N ILE A 196 7.40 -3.59 10.88
CA ILE A 196 6.99 -3.75 12.29
C ILE A 196 5.79 -2.85 12.59
N ALA A 197 5.81 -1.58 12.13
CA ALA A 197 4.71 -0.65 12.36
C ALA A 197 3.39 -1.14 11.75
N VAL A 198 3.41 -1.66 10.52
CA VAL A 198 2.22 -2.24 9.89
C VAL A 198 1.77 -3.51 10.62
N TYR A 199 2.71 -4.38 10.99
CA TYR A 199 2.44 -5.58 11.75
C TYR A 199 1.78 -5.26 13.10
N ASP A 200 2.41 -4.41 13.91
CA ASP A 200 1.93 -4.01 15.23
C ASP A 200 0.58 -3.28 15.18
N PHE A 201 0.34 -2.49 14.15
CA PHE A 201 -0.95 -1.86 13.92
C PHE A 201 -2.02 -2.91 13.59
N THR A 202 -1.68 -3.87 12.74
CA THR A 202 -2.63 -4.90 12.31
C THR A 202 -3.05 -5.81 13.47
N ILE A 203 -2.13 -6.23 14.33
CA ILE A 203 -2.46 -7.13 15.46
C ILE A 203 -3.27 -6.45 16.57
N LYS A 204 -3.29 -5.11 16.63
CA LYS A 204 -4.10 -4.34 17.60
C LYS A 204 -5.55 -4.16 17.16
N HIS A 205 -5.90 -4.59 15.94
CA HIS A 205 -7.21 -4.43 15.34
C HIS A 205 -7.83 -5.78 14.95
N THR A 206 -9.14 -5.76 14.65
CA THR A 206 -9.87 -6.95 14.21
C THR A 206 -10.27 -6.81 12.74
N PHE A 207 -9.31 -6.45 11.89
CA PHE A 207 -9.57 -6.28 10.46
C PHE A 207 -10.17 -7.53 9.84
N ARG A 208 -11.34 -7.38 9.24
CA ARG A 208 -12.04 -8.48 8.55
C ARG A 208 -11.54 -8.68 7.12
N LEU A 209 -10.96 -7.64 6.53
CA LEU A 209 -10.45 -7.60 5.17
C LEU A 209 -9.29 -6.60 5.09
N MET A 210 -8.27 -6.92 4.29
CA MET A 210 -7.22 -5.98 3.96
C MET A 210 -6.99 -5.87 2.45
N LEU A 211 -6.64 -4.67 1.99
CA LEU A 211 -6.15 -4.37 0.64
C LEU A 211 -4.73 -3.80 0.73
N ALA A 212 -3.79 -4.39 0.02
CA ALA A 212 -2.46 -3.84 -0.19
C ALA A 212 -2.35 -3.38 -1.65
N TYR A 213 -2.29 -2.06 -1.86
CA TYR A 213 -2.15 -1.50 -3.19
C TYR A 213 -0.69 -1.45 -3.63
N HIS A 214 -0.44 -2.05 -4.76
CA HIS A 214 0.80 -2.12 -5.50
C HIS A 214 0.59 -1.65 -6.95
N THR A 215 1.63 -1.63 -7.75
CA THR A 215 1.63 -1.51 -9.19
C THR A 215 2.65 -2.52 -9.74
N GLN A 216 2.43 -3.17 -10.85
CA GLN A 216 1.46 -2.94 -11.93
C GLN A 216 0.99 -4.29 -12.49
N GLY A 217 0.00 -4.27 -13.40
CA GLY A 217 -0.41 -5.45 -14.15
C GLY A 217 -1.93 -5.63 -14.24
N GLU A 218 -2.73 -4.75 -13.61
CA GLU A 218 -4.20 -4.83 -13.56
C GLU A 218 -4.67 -6.20 -13.06
N VAL A 219 -4.04 -6.68 -11.98
CA VAL A 219 -4.28 -8.00 -11.40
C VAL A 219 -4.56 -7.94 -9.90
N ILE A 220 -5.36 -8.89 -9.42
CA ILE A 220 -5.75 -9.06 -8.02
C ILE A 220 -5.25 -10.42 -7.55
N TYR A 221 -4.42 -10.43 -6.51
CA TYR A 221 -3.98 -11.66 -5.85
C TYR A 221 -4.71 -11.85 -4.53
N SER A 222 -5.42 -12.99 -4.38
CA SER A 222 -6.31 -13.27 -3.22
C SER A 222 -5.94 -14.50 -2.42
N ARG A 223 -4.89 -15.22 -2.80
CA ARG A 223 -4.54 -16.54 -2.22
C ARG A 223 -3.15 -16.54 -1.62
N PHE A 224 -2.97 -17.39 -0.61
CA PHE A 224 -1.66 -17.75 -0.08
C PHE A 224 -1.64 -19.23 0.30
N ALA A 225 -0.71 -20.00 -0.29
CA ALA A 225 -0.56 -21.43 -0.05
C ALA A 225 -1.90 -22.20 -0.15
N ASN A 226 -2.25 -22.94 0.87
CA ASN A 226 -3.50 -23.72 0.94
C ASN A 226 -4.60 -23.02 1.75
N TYR A 227 -4.39 -21.76 2.15
CA TYR A 227 -5.40 -20.99 2.86
C TYR A 227 -6.50 -20.53 1.91
N MET A 228 -7.75 -20.75 2.32
CA MET A 228 -8.94 -20.32 1.57
C MET A 228 -9.91 -19.65 2.54
N PRO A 229 -9.71 -18.36 2.86
CA PRO A 229 -10.60 -17.64 3.74
C PRO A 229 -12.03 -17.64 3.18
N LEU A 230 -13.01 -17.78 4.09
CA LEU A 230 -14.42 -17.80 3.71
C LEU A 230 -14.79 -16.52 2.95
N GLY A 231 -15.39 -16.68 1.77
CA GLY A 231 -15.84 -15.58 0.91
C GLY A 231 -14.74 -14.89 0.11
N ALA A 232 -13.44 -15.20 0.31
CA ALA A 232 -12.34 -14.51 -0.37
C ALA A 232 -12.42 -14.61 -1.90
N GLU A 233 -12.80 -15.77 -2.42
CA GLU A 233 -12.93 -15.96 -3.88
C GLU A 233 -14.13 -15.17 -4.44
N PHE A 234 -15.26 -15.18 -3.74
CA PHE A 234 -16.43 -14.37 -4.13
C PHE A 234 -16.11 -12.88 -4.14
N ILE A 235 -15.50 -12.36 -3.07
CA ILE A 235 -15.11 -10.96 -2.96
C ILE A 235 -14.09 -10.60 -4.06
N GLY A 236 -13.09 -11.46 -4.30
CA GLY A 236 -12.10 -11.26 -5.35
C GLY A 236 -12.72 -11.17 -6.75
N ASN A 237 -13.70 -12.02 -7.05
CA ASN A 237 -14.46 -11.97 -8.32
C ASN A 237 -15.28 -10.68 -8.45
N GLU A 238 -15.88 -10.19 -7.35
CA GLU A 238 -16.57 -8.89 -7.36
C GLU A 238 -15.59 -7.73 -7.58
N PHE A 239 -14.40 -7.78 -6.97
CA PHE A 239 -13.34 -6.81 -7.25
C PHE A 239 -12.90 -6.84 -8.72
N ALA A 240 -12.69 -8.02 -9.28
CA ALA A 240 -12.36 -8.19 -10.71
C ALA A 240 -13.46 -7.63 -11.61
N ARG A 241 -14.72 -7.91 -11.29
CA ARG A 241 -15.87 -7.42 -12.06
C ARG A 241 -15.98 -5.90 -12.10
N VAL A 242 -15.69 -5.21 -10.96
CA VAL A 242 -15.86 -3.75 -10.89
C VAL A 242 -14.65 -2.98 -11.38
N SER A 243 -13.46 -3.59 -11.41
CA SER A 243 -12.22 -2.96 -11.86
C SER A 243 -11.85 -3.31 -13.29
N GLY A 244 -12.32 -4.45 -13.80
CA GLY A 244 -11.83 -5.03 -15.04
C GLY A 244 -10.50 -5.79 -14.88
N TYR A 245 -9.95 -5.84 -13.66
CA TYR A 245 -8.69 -6.55 -13.37
C TYR A 245 -8.88 -8.07 -13.34
N SER A 246 -7.83 -8.81 -13.62
CA SER A 246 -7.86 -10.28 -13.51
C SER A 246 -7.68 -10.73 -12.06
N LEU A 247 -8.40 -11.80 -11.66
CA LEU A 247 -8.17 -12.47 -10.37
C LEU A 247 -7.23 -13.65 -10.59
N GLU A 248 -6.03 -13.58 -10.02
CA GLU A 248 -4.97 -14.55 -10.28
C GLU A 248 -4.33 -15.12 -9.01
N THR A 249 -3.52 -16.15 -9.20
CA THR A 249 -2.66 -16.68 -8.15
C THR A 249 -1.30 -15.99 -8.22
N THR A 250 -0.78 -15.56 -7.07
CA THR A 250 0.55 -14.93 -6.98
C THR A 250 1.62 -15.87 -7.58
N PRO A 251 2.46 -15.40 -8.51
CA PRO A 251 3.56 -16.19 -9.06
C PRO A 251 4.48 -16.73 -7.95
N PRO A 252 4.99 -17.96 -8.05
CA PRO A 252 5.79 -18.59 -7.00
C PRO A 252 6.99 -17.79 -6.53
N GLU A 253 7.62 -17.03 -7.44
CA GLU A 253 8.78 -16.16 -7.19
C GLU A 253 8.42 -14.87 -6.42
N SER A 254 7.14 -14.50 -6.38
CA SER A 254 6.60 -13.34 -5.66
C SER A 254 5.71 -13.71 -4.48
N ALA A 255 5.45 -15.01 -4.32
CA ALA A 255 4.71 -15.53 -3.17
C ALA A 255 5.65 -15.69 -1.97
N ASN A 256 5.11 -15.59 -0.80
CA ASN A 256 5.75 -15.69 0.51
C ASN A 256 6.30 -14.36 1.05
N ALA A 257 6.29 -14.25 2.35
CA ALA A 257 6.74 -13.11 3.17
C ALA A 257 6.06 -11.75 2.89
N GLY A 258 5.03 -11.71 2.05
CA GLY A 258 4.24 -10.51 1.79
C GLY A 258 3.24 -10.20 2.91
N PHE A 259 2.82 -8.93 3.02
CA PHE A 259 1.82 -8.51 4.00
C PHE A 259 0.49 -9.26 3.82
N LYS A 260 -0.02 -9.39 2.60
CA LYS A 260 -1.20 -10.18 2.28
C LYS A 260 -1.04 -11.64 2.71
N ASP A 261 0.11 -12.23 2.44
CA ASP A 261 0.38 -13.64 2.74
C ASP A 261 0.33 -13.91 4.24
N TRP A 262 0.95 -13.03 5.03
CA TRP A 262 0.88 -13.10 6.48
C TRP A 262 -0.54 -12.89 7.00
N PHE A 263 -1.25 -11.87 6.53
CA PHE A 263 -2.62 -11.60 6.97
C PHE A 263 -3.55 -12.80 6.71
N ILE A 264 -3.46 -13.41 5.53
CA ILE A 264 -4.24 -14.60 5.19
C ILE A 264 -3.87 -15.78 6.09
N SER A 265 -2.56 -16.05 6.28
CA SER A 265 -2.13 -17.20 7.07
C SER A 265 -2.39 -17.05 8.57
N GLU A 266 -2.30 -15.84 9.10
CA GLU A 266 -2.50 -15.55 10.53
C GLU A 266 -3.97 -15.55 10.91
N TYR A 267 -4.82 -14.89 10.12
CA TYR A 267 -6.21 -14.65 10.49
C TYR A 267 -7.22 -15.52 9.74
N ASN A 268 -6.80 -16.20 8.67
CA ASN A 268 -7.70 -16.87 7.73
C ASN A 268 -8.87 -15.97 7.30
N ARG A 269 -8.55 -14.71 6.96
CA ARG A 269 -9.47 -13.67 6.49
C ARG A 269 -9.10 -13.18 5.11
N PRO A 270 -10.07 -12.62 4.32
CA PRO A 270 -9.82 -12.10 2.99
C PRO A 270 -8.74 -11.01 2.98
N GLY A 271 -7.68 -11.23 2.22
CA GLY A 271 -6.59 -10.30 2.00
C GLY A 271 -6.23 -10.27 0.52
N TYR A 272 -5.99 -9.06 -0.01
CA TYR A 272 -5.73 -8.87 -1.43
C TYR A 272 -4.52 -7.99 -1.66
N THR A 273 -3.69 -8.38 -2.64
CA THR A 273 -2.77 -7.47 -3.29
C THR A 273 -3.42 -7.02 -4.59
N ILE A 274 -3.51 -5.70 -4.77
CA ILE A 274 -4.06 -5.07 -5.98
C ILE A 274 -2.90 -4.45 -6.74
N GLU A 275 -2.59 -4.97 -7.90
CA GLU A 275 -1.55 -4.47 -8.79
C GLU A 275 -2.18 -3.49 -9.80
N ALA A 276 -2.29 -2.23 -9.42
CA ALA A 276 -3.02 -1.21 -10.17
C ALA A 276 -2.23 -0.66 -11.35
N GLY A 277 -2.93 -0.40 -12.47
CA GLY A 277 -2.37 0.19 -13.68
C GLY A 277 -1.46 -0.74 -14.48
N TRP A 278 -0.93 -0.23 -15.58
CA TRP A 278 -0.19 -1.02 -16.56
C TRP A 278 1.08 -0.32 -17.04
N GLY A 279 2.15 -1.07 -17.25
CA GLY A 279 3.40 -0.58 -17.84
C GLY A 279 4.63 -0.86 -17.00
N GLU A 280 5.52 0.12 -16.85
CA GLU A 280 6.78 0.01 -16.10
C GLU A 280 6.79 1.00 -14.93
N ASN A 281 7.18 0.53 -13.75
CA ASN A 281 7.29 1.36 -12.55
C ASN A 281 8.54 2.27 -12.55
N PRO A 282 8.40 3.53 -12.07
CA PRO A 282 7.18 4.15 -11.55
C PRO A 282 6.19 4.47 -12.67
N LEU A 283 4.93 4.12 -12.48
CA LEU A 283 3.89 4.46 -13.44
C LEU A 283 3.78 5.99 -13.59
N PRO A 284 3.63 6.52 -14.82
CA PRO A 284 3.45 7.95 -15.01
C PRO A 284 2.14 8.43 -14.39
N ILE A 285 2.19 9.59 -13.74
CA ILE A 285 1.01 10.16 -13.05
C ILE A 285 -0.19 10.37 -13.98
N SER A 286 0.04 10.49 -15.29
CA SER A 286 -1.02 10.57 -16.30
C SER A 286 -1.94 9.34 -16.37
N GLN A 287 -1.57 8.21 -15.77
CA GLN A 287 -2.45 7.03 -15.63
C GLN A 287 -3.42 7.16 -14.45
N PHE A 288 -3.26 8.18 -13.58
CA PHE A 288 -3.99 8.25 -12.33
C PHE A 288 -5.52 8.19 -12.51
N ASP A 289 -6.07 8.92 -13.45
CA ASP A 289 -7.53 8.98 -13.64
C ASP A 289 -8.10 7.60 -14.02
N GLN A 290 -7.39 6.83 -14.85
CA GLN A 290 -7.79 5.47 -15.18
C GLN A 290 -7.66 4.55 -13.97
N ILE A 291 -6.51 4.59 -13.28
CA ILE A 291 -6.27 3.81 -12.05
C ILE A 291 -7.35 4.11 -11.01
N TYR A 292 -7.72 5.37 -10.82
CA TYR A 292 -8.77 5.74 -9.87
C TYR A 292 -10.13 5.20 -10.27
N THR A 293 -10.48 5.32 -11.55
CA THR A 293 -11.75 4.82 -12.12
C THR A 293 -11.88 3.31 -11.92
N ASP A 294 -10.82 2.56 -12.19
CA ASP A 294 -10.83 1.11 -12.06
C ASP A 294 -10.93 0.67 -10.59
N ASN A 295 -10.33 1.43 -9.67
CA ASN A 295 -10.17 0.99 -8.27
C ASN A 295 -11.21 1.56 -7.31
N ILE A 296 -11.97 2.59 -7.67
CA ILE A 296 -12.98 3.16 -6.77
C ILE A 296 -14.03 2.11 -6.36
N GLY A 297 -14.40 1.19 -7.27
CA GLY A 297 -15.29 0.08 -6.98
C GLY A 297 -14.71 -0.89 -5.95
N ILE A 298 -13.43 -1.24 -6.07
CA ILE A 298 -12.73 -2.12 -5.11
C ILE A 298 -12.71 -1.48 -3.71
N LEU A 299 -12.33 -0.18 -3.62
CA LEU A 299 -12.24 0.55 -2.35
C LEU A 299 -13.59 0.64 -1.63
N VAL A 300 -14.67 0.87 -2.38
CA VAL A 300 -16.02 0.94 -1.80
C VAL A 300 -16.54 -0.46 -1.43
N LEU A 301 -16.43 -1.45 -2.31
CA LEU A 301 -16.88 -2.81 -2.03
C LEU A 301 -16.14 -3.44 -0.85
N GLY A 302 -14.84 -3.20 -0.71
CA GLY A 302 -14.05 -3.66 0.44
C GLY A 302 -14.58 -3.16 1.79
N ALA A 303 -15.27 -2.01 1.79
CA ALA A 303 -15.88 -1.46 2.99
C ALA A 303 -17.30 -1.99 3.25
N VAL A 304 -18.05 -2.39 2.23
CA VAL A 304 -19.48 -2.75 2.37
C VAL A 304 -19.75 -4.25 2.43
N ILE A 305 -18.91 -5.07 1.80
CA ILE A 305 -19.02 -6.55 1.79
C ILE A 305 -18.62 -7.21 3.15
#